data_78f8ce5edd0f1500fa55167f6fa33189
#
_entry.id   78f8ce5edd0f1500fa55167f6fa33189
#
_cell.length_a   1.000
_cell.length_b   1.000
_cell.length_c   1.000
_cell.angle_alpha   90.00
_cell.angle_beta   90.00
_cell.angle_gamma   90.00
#
_symmetry.space_group_name_H-M   'P 1'
#
loop_
_entity.id
_entity.type
_entity.pdbx_description
1 polymer ?
#
loop_
_entity_poly.entity_id
_entity_poly.type
_entity_poly.pdbx_seq_one_letter_code
_entity_poly.pdbx_strand_id
1 'polypeptide(L)'
;MKFIRNRIGTLTAAAILCLSTGLFGSTSIAKDAPELSSCDLQSAAVSAELKTPVTTEYVTEFLLNNDLNRYDAAADDSSWAEKIMNDFVTAQIRVYGSLNHEQLAFMLYKYAEYNGMDLSYSEKDAAEIKNYSPWAEKALKWAADLGVMEVSGNAEYAKSEVSLLEARDILYHFSNVSALSLWRNGAQSRRQLLDYVDAVTDEEGQDFIPVKDRVAVFDFDGTLFCETDPNYFDYMLLKHRVLDDPDYRDKASEFEREVANKIREQNETGKSFSGLEVDHGKAVASSFAGMTINEFNDYVQKFKQQDLPSYNGMKRGECFYRPMLQVVDYLTRNYFRVYVVSGTDRFIVRGIIHDSMLNLPNSQIIGSDETVVASGQGSTDGLEYFYGEKDQPKLGGTFIIKNLKMNKVSVIVKEIGQQPVLSFGNSTGDGSMAAFVTRGNPYRSMAFMLLCDDTVRENGNEAKAAKMLELCTKQNWTPVSMRDDWVSIYGSQVSKK
;
A
#
# COMPACT_ATOMS: atom_id res chain seq x y z
N MET A 1 -23.54 4.86 -2.84
CA MET A 1 -24.64 4.02 -3.35
C MET A 1 -24.54 3.68 -4.84
N LYS A 2 -24.46 4.62 -5.79
CA LYS A 2 -24.35 4.30 -7.24
C LYS A 2 -23.05 3.56 -7.63
N PHE A 3 -21.93 3.88 -7.00
CA PHE A 3 -20.63 3.24 -7.29
C PHE A 3 -20.61 1.76 -6.88
N ILE A 4 -21.20 1.44 -5.73
CA ILE A 4 -21.43 0.05 -5.29
C ILE A 4 -22.37 -0.68 -6.25
N ARG A 5 -23.44 -0.01 -6.72
CA ARG A 5 -24.35 -0.58 -7.72
C ARG A 5 -23.66 -0.96 -9.02
N ASN A 6 -22.72 -0.15 -9.53
CA ASN A 6 -22.03 -0.44 -10.79
C ASN A 6 -20.98 -1.55 -10.67
N ARG A 7 -20.25 -1.66 -9.53
CA ARG A 7 -19.32 -2.78 -9.30
C ARG A 7 -20.07 -4.11 -9.06
N ILE A 8 -21.19 -4.06 -8.36
CA ILE A 8 -22.04 -5.22 -8.11
C ILE A 8 -22.78 -5.62 -9.39
N GLY A 9 -23.19 -4.66 -10.23
CA GLY A 9 -23.86 -4.93 -11.50
C GLY A 9 -23.02 -5.71 -12.49
N THR A 10 -21.69 -5.55 -12.51
CA THR A 10 -20.79 -6.30 -13.40
C THR A 10 -20.52 -7.73 -12.94
N LEU A 11 -20.47 -7.98 -11.62
CA LEU A 11 -20.32 -9.35 -11.09
C LEU A 11 -21.64 -10.15 -11.12
N THR A 12 -22.79 -9.50 -10.85
CA THR A 12 -24.10 -10.14 -10.94
C THR A 12 -24.55 -10.39 -12.40
N ALA A 13 -24.18 -9.55 -13.36
CA ALA A 13 -24.51 -9.80 -14.77
C ALA A 13 -23.84 -11.06 -15.32
N ALA A 14 -22.61 -11.39 -14.87
CA ALA A 14 -21.93 -12.63 -15.27
C ALA A 14 -22.54 -13.88 -14.59
N ALA A 15 -23.01 -13.78 -13.34
CA ALA A 15 -23.66 -14.89 -12.64
C ALA A 15 -25.11 -15.12 -13.10
N ILE A 16 -25.84 -14.07 -13.47
CA ILE A 16 -27.22 -14.15 -13.97
C ILE A 16 -27.27 -14.75 -15.40
N LEU A 17 -26.23 -14.54 -16.22
CA LEU A 17 -26.16 -15.14 -17.56
C LEU A 17 -26.01 -16.66 -17.54
N CYS A 18 -25.52 -17.26 -16.46
CA CYS A 18 -25.39 -18.72 -16.31
C CYS A 18 -26.65 -19.42 -15.79
N LEU A 19 -27.62 -18.68 -15.24
CA LEU A 19 -28.87 -19.25 -14.69
C LEU A 19 -30.09 -19.17 -15.63
N SER A 20 -29.99 -18.47 -16.77
CA SER A 20 -31.11 -18.25 -17.68
C SER A 20 -31.35 -19.32 -18.77
N THR A 21 -30.57 -20.43 -18.75
CA THR A 21 -30.70 -21.48 -19.79
C THR A 21 -31.31 -22.82 -19.34
N GLY A 22 -32.00 -22.84 -18.23
CA GLY A 22 -32.63 -24.10 -17.82
C GLY A 22 -33.83 -23.92 -16.92
N LEU A 23 -35.04 -23.79 -17.50
CA LEU A 23 -36.31 -24.31 -17.00
C LEU A 23 -37.51 -23.52 -17.64
N PHE A 24 -37.98 -23.97 -18.77
CA PHE A 24 -39.34 -23.68 -19.20
C PHE A 24 -40.14 -24.98 -19.25
N GLY A 25 -40.89 -25.15 -18.16
CA GLY A 25 -42.03 -26.08 -18.15
C GLY A 25 -43.32 -25.25 -18.22
N SER A 26 -44.11 -25.45 -19.26
CA SER A 26 -45.39 -24.78 -19.53
C SER A 26 -46.46 -25.12 -18.50
N THR A 27 -47.04 -24.12 -17.83
CA THR A 27 -48.39 -24.19 -17.29
C THR A 27 -49.10 -22.86 -17.53
N SER A 28 -50.22 -22.95 -18.23
CA SER A 28 -51.18 -21.87 -18.54
C SER A 28 -51.91 -21.41 -17.29
N ILE A 29 -51.83 -20.13 -16.91
CA ILE A 29 -52.80 -19.49 -15.98
C ILE A 29 -52.98 -18.01 -16.33
N ALA A 30 -54.26 -17.65 -16.52
CA ALA A 30 -54.95 -16.37 -16.36
C ALA A 30 -54.40 -15.11 -17.07
N LYS A 31 -55.21 -14.63 -17.97
CA LYS A 31 -55.28 -13.25 -18.49
C LYS A 31 -55.76 -12.31 -17.37
N ASP A 32 -55.07 -11.17 -17.26
CA ASP A 32 -55.40 -9.93 -16.55
C ASP A 32 -54.42 -9.61 -15.37
N ALA A 33 -53.12 -9.51 -15.71
CA ALA A 33 -52.17 -8.73 -14.94
C ALA A 33 -51.32 -7.91 -15.93
N PRO A 34 -50.93 -6.64 -15.62
CA PRO A 34 -50.04 -5.88 -16.50
C PRO A 34 -48.72 -6.63 -16.67
N GLU A 35 -48.32 -6.88 -17.93
CA GLU A 35 -47.03 -7.46 -18.26
C GLU A 35 -45.94 -6.51 -17.76
N LEU A 36 -45.30 -6.85 -16.63
CA LEU A 36 -44.04 -6.20 -16.17
C LEU A 36 -42.98 -6.48 -17.24
N SER A 37 -42.26 -5.43 -17.65
CA SER A 37 -41.17 -5.58 -18.59
C SER A 37 -40.10 -6.52 -18.02
N SER A 38 -39.31 -7.19 -18.87
CA SER A 38 -38.22 -8.05 -18.44
C SER A 38 -37.21 -7.30 -17.53
N CYS A 39 -37.11 -5.99 -17.69
CA CYS A 39 -36.27 -5.09 -16.85
C CYS A 39 -36.89 -4.91 -15.46
N ASP A 40 -38.21 -4.80 -15.33
CA ASP A 40 -38.90 -4.65 -14.05
C ASP A 40 -38.87 -5.96 -13.25
N LEU A 41 -39.00 -7.11 -13.92
CA LEU A 41 -38.85 -8.43 -13.26
C LEU A 41 -37.42 -8.70 -12.78
N GLN A 42 -36.41 -8.30 -13.57
CA GLN A 42 -34.99 -8.37 -13.11
C GLN A 42 -34.74 -7.43 -11.96
N SER A 43 -35.24 -6.21 -11.99
CA SER A 43 -35.07 -5.25 -10.89
C SER A 43 -35.77 -5.70 -9.60
N ALA A 44 -36.98 -6.31 -9.74
CA ALA A 44 -37.72 -6.86 -8.58
C ALA A 44 -37.05 -8.10 -8.00
N ALA A 45 -36.48 -8.99 -8.84
CA ALA A 45 -35.74 -10.16 -8.40
C ALA A 45 -34.45 -9.79 -7.65
N VAL A 46 -33.67 -8.85 -8.20
CA VAL A 46 -32.45 -8.30 -7.56
C VAL A 46 -32.83 -7.60 -6.23
N SER A 47 -33.93 -6.83 -6.19
CA SER A 47 -34.39 -6.18 -4.98
C SER A 47 -34.86 -7.17 -3.91
N ALA A 48 -35.44 -8.31 -4.31
CA ALA A 48 -35.82 -9.37 -3.38
C ALA A 48 -34.61 -10.14 -2.84
N GLU A 49 -33.62 -10.45 -3.69
CA GLU A 49 -32.37 -11.10 -3.30
C GLU A 49 -31.58 -10.26 -2.29
N LEU A 50 -31.50 -8.95 -2.50
CA LEU A 50 -30.81 -8.03 -1.59
C LEU A 50 -31.45 -7.92 -0.20
N LYS A 51 -32.72 -8.36 -0.04
CA LYS A 51 -33.41 -8.41 1.26
C LYS A 51 -33.29 -9.76 1.95
N THR A 52 -32.66 -10.76 1.33
CA THR A 52 -32.44 -12.05 2.01
C THR A 52 -31.45 -11.88 3.16
N PRO A 53 -31.62 -12.62 4.27
CA PRO A 53 -30.67 -12.62 5.37
C PRO A 53 -29.29 -13.12 4.96
N VAL A 54 -28.23 -12.53 5.50
CA VAL A 54 -26.84 -12.94 5.24
C VAL A 54 -26.48 -14.17 6.08
N THR A 55 -25.62 -15.05 5.54
CA THR A 55 -25.15 -16.26 6.22
C THR A 55 -23.67 -16.18 6.61
N THR A 56 -23.22 -17.07 7.50
CA THR A 56 -21.80 -17.22 7.86
C THR A 56 -20.93 -17.58 6.66
N GLU A 57 -21.45 -18.42 5.77
CA GLU A 57 -20.74 -18.85 4.56
C GLU A 57 -20.45 -17.66 3.64
N TYR A 58 -21.43 -16.80 3.43
CA TYR A 58 -21.26 -15.60 2.62
C TYR A 58 -20.16 -14.67 3.17
N VAL A 59 -20.20 -14.41 4.48
CA VAL A 59 -19.18 -13.55 5.14
C VAL A 59 -17.80 -14.20 5.10
N THR A 60 -17.71 -15.51 5.34
CA THR A 60 -16.45 -16.26 5.28
C THR A 60 -15.85 -16.21 3.87
N GLU A 61 -16.66 -16.46 2.84
CA GLU A 61 -16.23 -16.40 1.44
C GLU A 61 -15.75 -14.97 1.08
N PHE A 62 -16.46 -13.95 1.53
CA PHE A 62 -16.04 -12.57 1.33
C PHE A 62 -14.67 -12.30 1.96
N LEU A 63 -14.46 -12.69 3.21
CA LEU A 63 -13.20 -12.47 3.93
C LEU A 63 -12.03 -13.25 3.31
N LEU A 64 -12.26 -14.49 2.85
CA LEU A 64 -11.25 -15.30 2.16
C LEU A 64 -10.84 -14.69 0.81
N ASN A 65 -11.80 -14.13 0.05
CA ASN A 65 -11.56 -13.59 -1.27
C ASN A 65 -10.91 -12.19 -1.25
N ASN A 66 -10.96 -11.48 -0.13
CA ASN A 66 -10.40 -10.13 -0.02
C ASN A 66 -8.98 -10.06 0.54
N ASP A 67 -8.38 -11.19 0.95
CA ASP A 67 -6.99 -11.30 1.46
C ASP A 67 -6.47 -10.00 2.11
N LEU A 68 -7.17 -9.60 3.19
CA LEU A 68 -6.98 -8.30 3.84
C LEU A 68 -5.63 -8.22 4.59
N ASN A 69 -4.90 -9.35 4.68
CA ASN A 69 -3.71 -9.44 5.52
C ASN A 69 -2.47 -10.05 4.83
N ARG A 70 -2.39 -9.97 3.50
CA ARG A 70 -1.33 -10.56 2.67
C ARG A 70 0.10 -10.06 3.00
N TYR A 71 0.22 -9.02 3.81
CA TYR A 71 1.51 -8.45 4.20
C TYR A 71 2.05 -8.97 5.53
N ASP A 72 1.31 -9.78 6.27
CA ASP A 72 1.83 -10.48 7.44
C ASP A 72 1.99 -11.98 7.14
N ALA A 73 3.23 -12.45 7.00
CA ALA A 73 3.52 -13.85 6.68
C ALA A 73 3.04 -14.85 7.75
N ALA A 74 2.72 -14.39 8.97
CA ALA A 74 2.10 -15.21 10.00
C ALA A 74 0.59 -15.44 9.76
N ALA A 75 0.00 -14.69 8.84
CA ALA A 75 -1.44 -14.67 8.59
C ALA A 75 -1.89 -15.52 7.39
N ASP A 76 -1.01 -16.25 6.73
CA ASP A 76 -1.39 -17.24 5.70
C ASP A 76 -2.06 -18.50 6.29
N ASP A 77 -2.64 -18.34 7.48
CA ASP A 77 -3.36 -19.39 8.20
C ASP A 77 -4.87 -19.20 7.98
N SER A 78 -5.39 -19.81 6.91
CA SER A 78 -6.85 -19.92 6.66
C SER A 78 -7.61 -20.62 7.79
N SER A 79 -6.92 -21.08 8.84
CA SER A 79 -7.52 -21.68 10.05
C SER A 79 -8.32 -20.68 10.90
N TRP A 80 -8.23 -19.36 10.62
CA TRP A 80 -9.03 -18.36 11.33
C TRP A 80 -10.55 -18.64 11.24
N ALA A 81 -11.02 -19.12 10.10
CA ALA A 81 -12.44 -19.43 9.91
C ALA A 81 -12.90 -20.54 10.86
N GLU A 82 -12.10 -21.62 10.99
CA GLU A 82 -12.36 -22.70 11.95
C GLU A 82 -12.29 -22.20 13.41
N LYS A 83 -11.31 -21.36 13.72
CA LYS A 83 -11.16 -20.74 15.04
C LYS A 83 -12.39 -19.88 15.40
N ILE A 84 -12.90 -19.06 14.46
CA ILE A 84 -14.11 -18.27 14.67
C ILE A 84 -15.32 -19.18 14.95
N MET A 85 -15.50 -20.26 14.19
CA MET A 85 -16.61 -21.19 14.44
C MET A 85 -16.47 -21.87 15.81
N ASN A 86 -15.27 -22.20 16.26
CA ASN A 86 -15.03 -22.72 17.61
C ASN A 86 -15.32 -21.67 18.69
N ASP A 87 -15.04 -20.38 18.44
CA ASP A 87 -15.40 -19.28 19.35
C ASP A 87 -16.91 -19.12 19.49
N PHE A 88 -17.68 -19.25 18.40
CA PHE A 88 -19.15 -19.28 18.46
C PHE A 88 -19.64 -20.43 19.37
N VAL A 89 -19.07 -21.63 19.23
CA VAL A 89 -19.42 -22.77 20.06
C VAL A 89 -19.05 -22.52 21.53
N THR A 90 -17.84 -22.03 21.79
CA THR A 90 -17.33 -21.78 23.15
C THR A 90 -18.15 -20.71 23.89
N ALA A 91 -18.52 -19.64 23.16
CA ALA A 91 -19.35 -18.57 23.67
C ALA A 91 -20.86 -18.95 23.73
N GLN A 92 -21.22 -20.20 23.36
CA GLN A 92 -22.59 -20.69 23.26
C GLN A 92 -23.50 -19.84 22.35
N ILE A 93 -22.90 -19.24 21.32
CA ILE A 93 -23.64 -18.46 20.34
C ILE A 93 -24.21 -19.42 19.28
N ARG A 94 -25.53 -19.41 19.15
CA ARG A 94 -26.23 -20.25 18.17
C ARG A 94 -26.45 -19.46 16.88
N VAL A 95 -25.97 -19.99 15.79
CA VAL A 95 -26.21 -19.45 14.43
C VAL A 95 -27.14 -20.41 13.71
N TYR A 96 -28.30 -19.93 13.29
CA TYR A 96 -29.33 -20.71 12.60
C TYR A 96 -29.56 -20.15 11.19
N GLY A 97 -28.63 -20.42 10.27
CA GLY A 97 -28.77 -20.06 8.87
C GLY A 97 -28.52 -18.57 8.56
N SER A 98 -29.09 -17.64 9.32
CA SER A 98 -28.89 -16.20 9.16
C SER A 98 -28.10 -15.59 10.33
N LEU A 99 -27.39 -14.49 10.05
CA LEU A 99 -26.68 -13.71 11.04
C LEU A 99 -27.51 -12.49 11.47
N ASN A 100 -27.46 -12.15 12.76
CA ASN A 100 -27.86 -10.84 13.25
C ASN A 100 -26.65 -9.92 13.38
N HIS A 101 -26.87 -8.62 13.68
CA HIS A 101 -25.81 -7.63 13.75
C HIS A 101 -24.74 -7.95 14.81
N GLU A 102 -25.14 -8.46 15.98
CA GLU A 102 -24.17 -8.82 17.03
C GLU A 102 -23.30 -10.04 16.63
N GLN A 103 -23.85 -10.99 15.87
CA GLN A 103 -23.11 -12.14 15.38
C GLN A 103 -22.15 -11.75 14.25
N LEU A 104 -22.59 -10.89 13.34
CA LEU A 104 -21.73 -10.35 12.26
C LEU A 104 -20.59 -9.52 12.87
N ALA A 105 -20.88 -8.62 13.80
CA ALA A 105 -19.85 -7.86 14.51
C ALA A 105 -18.82 -8.76 15.20
N PHE A 106 -19.28 -9.81 15.89
CA PHE A 106 -18.41 -10.78 16.55
C PHE A 106 -17.51 -11.51 15.55
N MET A 107 -18.05 -11.92 14.41
CA MET A 107 -17.29 -12.60 13.36
C MET A 107 -16.17 -11.69 12.80
N LEU A 108 -16.47 -10.42 12.51
CA LEU A 108 -15.52 -9.44 12.02
C LEU A 108 -14.45 -9.10 13.07
N TYR A 109 -14.85 -8.94 14.34
CA TYR A 109 -13.95 -8.71 15.45
C TYR A 109 -12.96 -9.87 15.64
N LYS A 110 -13.45 -11.11 15.61
CA LYS A 110 -12.61 -12.30 15.71
C LYS A 110 -11.69 -12.48 14.51
N TYR A 111 -12.16 -12.17 13.30
CA TYR A 111 -11.29 -12.11 12.13
C TYR A 111 -10.15 -11.10 12.34
N ALA A 112 -10.45 -9.89 12.82
CA ALA A 112 -9.45 -8.88 13.11
C ALA A 112 -8.46 -9.33 14.21
N GLU A 113 -8.95 -9.98 15.27
CA GLU A 113 -8.13 -10.54 16.36
C GLU A 113 -7.14 -11.59 15.85
N TYR A 114 -7.62 -12.56 15.06
CA TYR A 114 -6.77 -13.64 14.52
C TYR A 114 -5.77 -13.15 13.48
N ASN A 115 -6.05 -12.03 12.84
CA ASN A 115 -5.18 -11.39 11.88
C ASN A 115 -4.31 -10.27 12.48
N GLY A 116 -4.23 -10.15 13.81
CA GLY A 116 -3.32 -9.22 14.50
C GLY A 116 -3.63 -7.74 14.29
N MET A 117 -4.88 -7.40 13.90
CA MET A 117 -5.32 -6.02 13.76
C MET A 117 -5.42 -5.33 15.12
N ASP A 118 -5.35 -4.01 15.14
CA ASP A 118 -5.63 -3.24 16.35
C ASP A 118 -7.11 -3.36 16.75
N LEU A 119 -7.37 -3.83 17.95
CA LEU A 119 -8.71 -3.99 18.51
C LEU A 119 -9.11 -2.87 19.49
N SER A 120 -8.30 -1.83 19.60
CA SER A 120 -8.62 -0.67 20.44
C SER A 120 -9.80 0.11 19.86
N TYR A 121 -10.63 0.67 20.73
CA TYR A 121 -11.76 1.52 20.38
C TYR A 121 -12.00 2.58 21.46
N SER A 122 -12.68 3.69 21.07
CA SER A 122 -13.12 4.73 22.00
C SER A 122 -14.49 4.38 22.60
N GLU A 123 -14.62 4.45 23.90
CA GLU A 123 -15.92 4.22 24.55
C GLU A 123 -16.93 5.36 24.31
N LYS A 124 -16.46 6.50 23.78
CA LYS A 124 -17.30 7.69 23.64
C LYS A 124 -18.37 7.53 22.56
N ASP A 125 -18.05 6.89 21.46
CA ASP A 125 -18.96 6.75 20.31
C ASP A 125 -19.77 5.44 20.39
N ALA A 126 -19.34 4.51 21.24
CA ALA A 126 -20.00 3.23 21.48
C ALA A 126 -21.16 3.28 22.52
N ALA A 127 -21.43 4.43 23.14
CA ALA A 127 -22.38 4.55 24.27
C ALA A 127 -23.84 4.41 23.86
N GLU A 128 -24.20 4.40 22.61
CA GLU A 128 -25.60 4.38 22.15
C GLU A 128 -26.15 2.99 21.84
N ILE A 129 -25.31 1.94 21.82
CA ILE A 129 -25.77 0.57 21.54
C ILE A 129 -26.53 0.02 22.76
N LYS A 130 -27.76 -0.45 22.54
CA LYS A 130 -28.63 -0.99 23.60
C LYS A 130 -29.03 -2.42 23.29
N ASN A 131 -29.40 -3.15 24.32
CA ASN A 131 -30.02 -4.48 24.22
C ASN A 131 -29.19 -5.54 23.47
N TYR A 132 -27.86 -5.54 23.66
CA TYR A 132 -26.98 -6.55 23.12
C TYR A 132 -26.65 -7.67 24.12
N SER A 133 -26.16 -8.79 23.61
CA SER A 133 -25.66 -9.89 24.41
C SER A 133 -24.30 -9.56 25.04
N PRO A 134 -24.00 -9.96 26.29
CA PRO A 134 -22.72 -9.61 26.92
C PRO A 134 -21.48 -10.02 26.14
N TRP A 135 -21.53 -11.11 25.40
CA TRP A 135 -20.44 -11.59 24.57
C TRP A 135 -20.17 -10.69 23.33
N ALA A 136 -21.16 -9.94 22.88
CA ALA A 136 -21.07 -9.09 21.68
C ALA A 136 -20.59 -7.67 22.00
N GLU A 137 -20.55 -7.28 23.28
CA GLU A 137 -20.27 -5.89 23.68
C GLU A 137 -19.02 -5.30 23.03
N LYS A 138 -17.87 -5.98 23.17
CA LYS A 138 -16.60 -5.51 22.63
C LYS A 138 -16.63 -5.41 21.10
N ALA A 139 -17.20 -6.40 20.45
CA ALA A 139 -17.28 -6.46 19.00
C ALA A 139 -18.15 -5.34 18.42
N LEU A 140 -19.31 -5.11 19.00
CA LEU A 140 -20.23 -4.04 18.58
C LEU A 140 -19.62 -2.66 18.81
N LYS A 141 -19.02 -2.42 19.98
CA LYS A 141 -18.36 -1.15 20.30
C LYS A 141 -17.20 -0.86 19.36
N TRP A 142 -16.37 -1.86 19.10
CA TRP A 142 -15.27 -1.76 18.14
C TRP A 142 -15.74 -1.49 16.70
N ALA A 143 -16.76 -2.21 16.23
CA ALA A 143 -17.29 -2.03 14.90
C ALA A 143 -17.94 -0.64 14.70
N ALA A 144 -18.59 -0.12 15.75
CA ALA A 144 -19.19 1.21 15.76
C ALA A 144 -18.14 2.33 15.73
N ASP A 145 -17.12 2.24 16.60
CA ASP A 145 -16.03 3.23 16.68
C ASP A 145 -15.25 3.36 15.36
N LEU A 146 -15.11 2.23 14.65
CA LEU A 146 -14.46 2.19 13.34
C LEU A 146 -15.36 2.59 12.16
N GLY A 147 -16.63 2.89 12.41
CA GLY A 147 -17.60 3.18 11.34
C GLY A 147 -17.92 1.96 10.45
N VAL A 148 -17.60 0.75 10.90
CA VAL A 148 -17.92 -0.49 10.17
C VAL A 148 -19.42 -0.78 10.22
N MET A 149 -20.07 -0.45 11.33
CA MET A 149 -21.52 -0.60 11.51
C MET A 149 -22.12 0.71 12.00
N GLU A 150 -23.21 1.16 11.40
CA GLU A 150 -23.97 2.29 11.92
C GLU A 150 -24.68 1.84 13.21
N VAL A 151 -24.44 2.58 14.28
CA VAL A 151 -25.14 2.35 15.54
C VAL A 151 -26.51 3.01 15.46
N SER A 152 -27.54 2.19 15.30
CA SER A 152 -28.92 2.66 15.44
C SER A 152 -29.27 2.78 16.93
N GLY A 153 -29.82 3.90 17.37
CA GLY A 153 -30.45 4.06 18.69
C GLY A 153 -31.65 3.13 18.91
N ASN A 154 -32.00 2.29 17.94
CA ASN A 154 -33.04 1.27 18.01
C ASN A 154 -32.58 0.13 18.93
N ALA A 155 -33.38 -0.13 19.99
CA ALA A 155 -33.11 -1.19 20.96
C ALA A 155 -33.09 -2.62 20.36
N GLU A 156 -33.68 -2.81 19.17
CA GLU A 156 -33.73 -4.10 18.49
C GLU A 156 -32.57 -4.30 17.48
N TYR A 157 -31.77 -3.27 17.21
CA TYR A 157 -30.73 -3.30 16.16
C TYR A 157 -29.77 -4.49 16.31
N ALA A 158 -29.14 -4.64 17.47
CA ALA A 158 -28.17 -5.68 17.72
C ALA A 158 -28.69 -7.10 17.45
N LYS A 159 -29.98 -7.33 17.72
CA LYS A 159 -30.68 -8.63 17.61
C LYS A 159 -31.37 -8.84 16.25
N SER A 160 -31.52 -7.80 15.44
CA SER A 160 -32.17 -7.90 14.12
C SER A 160 -31.29 -8.66 13.13
N GLU A 161 -31.91 -9.43 12.25
CA GLU A 161 -31.22 -10.09 11.13
C GLU A 161 -30.59 -9.06 10.20
N VAL A 162 -29.42 -9.39 9.69
CA VAL A 162 -28.71 -8.57 8.69
C VAL A 162 -29.12 -9.01 7.31
N SER A 163 -29.68 -8.09 6.52
CA SER A 163 -29.96 -8.34 5.11
C SER A 163 -28.67 -8.39 4.27
N LEU A 164 -28.72 -9.05 3.13
CA LEU A 164 -27.55 -9.10 2.21
C LEU A 164 -27.10 -7.71 1.79
N LEU A 165 -28.01 -6.74 1.65
CA LEU A 165 -27.66 -5.35 1.33
C LEU A 165 -26.88 -4.68 2.46
N GLU A 166 -27.37 -4.78 3.71
CA GLU A 166 -26.68 -4.25 4.89
C GLU A 166 -25.33 -4.94 5.10
N ALA A 167 -25.27 -6.26 4.93
CA ALA A 167 -24.02 -7.00 5.04
C ALA A 167 -22.98 -6.52 4.02
N ARG A 168 -23.38 -6.22 2.79
CA ARG A 168 -22.49 -5.67 1.77
C ARG A 168 -21.92 -4.31 2.16
N ASP A 169 -22.75 -3.43 2.71
CA ASP A 169 -22.32 -2.12 3.19
C ASP A 169 -21.36 -2.28 4.38
N ILE A 170 -21.70 -3.11 5.37
CA ILE A 170 -20.84 -3.43 6.51
C ILE A 170 -19.50 -4.03 6.08
N LEU A 171 -19.52 -5.01 5.18
CA LEU A 171 -18.31 -5.66 4.67
C LEU A 171 -17.45 -4.73 3.79
N TYR A 172 -18.08 -3.82 3.06
CA TYR A 172 -17.37 -2.76 2.32
C TYR A 172 -16.63 -1.81 3.29
N HIS A 173 -17.31 -1.30 4.32
CA HIS A 173 -16.68 -0.47 5.35
C HIS A 173 -15.58 -1.24 6.08
N PHE A 174 -15.84 -2.49 6.44
CA PHE A 174 -14.83 -3.36 7.06
C PHE A 174 -13.61 -3.55 6.15
N SER A 175 -13.79 -3.76 4.85
CA SER A 175 -12.67 -3.92 3.90
C SER A 175 -11.83 -2.65 3.77
N ASN A 176 -12.45 -1.47 3.83
CA ASN A 176 -11.73 -0.19 3.81
C ASN A 176 -10.91 0.02 5.10
N VAL A 177 -11.52 -0.24 6.24
CA VAL A 177 -10.84 -0.16 7.54
C VAL A 177 -9.71 -1.21 7.63
N SER A 178 -9.96 -2.43 7.18
CA SER A 178 -9.00 -3.53 7.20
C SER A 178 -7.86 -3.36 6.18
N ALA A 179 -8.06 -2.56 5.14
CA ALA A 179 -7.02 -2.26 4.16
C ALA A 179 -5.76 -1.67 4.80
N LEU A 180 -5.91 -0.98 5.94
CA LEU A 180 -4.82 -0.41 6.74
C LEU A 180 -4.71 -1.12 8.10
N SER A 181 -4.80 -2.44 8.13
CA SER A 181 -4.81 -3.27 9.35
C SER A 181 -3.52 -3.20 10.18
N LEU A 182 -2.39 -2.86 9.56
CA LEU A 182 -1.12 -2.66 10.25
C LEU A 182 -0.95 -1.23 10.83
N TRP A 183 -1.99 -0.40 10.73
CA TRP A 183 -2.06 0.91 11.35
C TRP A 183 -2.96 0.85 12.60
N ARG A 184 -2.59 1.61 13.63
CA ARG A 184 -3.42 1.71 14.84
C ARG A 184 -4.72 2.45 14.56
N ASN A 185 -5.81 2.00 15.12
CA ASN A 185 -7.14 2.60 14.95
C ASN A 185 -7.18 4.06 15.41
N GLY A 186 -6.46 4.38 16.50
CA GLY A 186 -6.34 5.75 17.04
C GLY A 186 -5.45 6.70 16.23
N ALA A 187 -4.69 6.22 15.24
CA ALA A 187 -3.77 7.05 14.47
C ALA A 187 -4.50 8.11 13.66
N GLN A 188 -4.16 9.38 13.90
CA GLN A 188 -4.78 10.50 13.18
C GLN A 188 -4.42 10.47 11.69
N SER A 189 -3.19 10.12 11.35
CA SER A 189 -2.72 9.98 9.96
C SER A 189 -3.52 8.96 9.17
N ARG A 190 -3.85 7.80 9.80
CA ARG A 190 -4.71 6.78 9.21
C ARG A 190 -6.10 7.31 8.91
N ARG A 191 -6.76 7.95 9.90
CA ARG A 191 -8.10 8.55 9.71
C ARG A 191 -8.09 9.59 8.59
N GLN A 192 -7.11 10.49 8.59
CA GLN A 192 -7.00 11.51 7.55
C GLN A 192 -6.84 10.92 6.15
N LEU A 193 -6.12 9.80 6.01
CA LEU A 193 -5.98 9.12 4.72
C LEU A 193 -7.29 8.46 4.27
N LEU A 194 -7.98 7.77 5.18
CA LEU A 194 -9.29 7.16 4.90
C LEU A 194 -10.32 8.23 4.51
N ASP A 195 -10.47 9.27 5.33
CA ASP A 195 -11.40 10.39 5.08
C ASP A 195 -11.09 11.13 3.77
N TYR A 196 -9.80 11.26 3.43
CA TYR A 196 -9.39 11.86 2.17
C TYR A 196 -9.82 11.00 0.99
N VAL A 197 -9.52 9.70 1.02
CA VAL A 197 -9.85 8.79 -0.09
C VAL A 197 -11.36 8.69 -0.27
N ASP A 198 -12.12 8.56 0.81
CA ASP A 198 -13.59 8.52 0.75
C ASP A 198 -14.14 9.80 0.10
N ALA A 199 -13.69 10.97 0.55
CA ALA A 199 -14.17 12.26 0.01
C ALA A 199 -13.83 12.46 -1.47
N VAL A 200 -12.63 12.04 -1.93
CA VAL A 200 -12.22 12.27 -3.32
C VAL A 200 -12.69 11.18 -4.28
N THR A 201 -13.23 10.08 -3.76
CA THR A 201 -13.78 8.99 -4.57
C THR A 201 -15.32 9.01 -4.65
N ASP A 202 -15.98 9.78 -3.79
CA ASP A 202 -17.43 9.99 -3.83
C ASP A 202 -17.82 10.86 -5.03
N GLU A 203 -18.46 10.24 -6.03
CA GLU A 203 -18.86 10.91 -7.28
C GLU A 203 -19.89 12.03 -7.08
N GLU A 204 -20.63 12.03 -5.98
CA GLU A 204 -21.60 13.05 -5.62
C GLU A 204 -20.99 14.10 -4.66
N GLY A 205 -19.77 13.86 -4.17
CA GLY A 205 -19.05 14.71 -3.23
C GLY A 205 -18.42 15.95 -3.88
N GLN A 206 -18.29 17.02 -3.09
CA GLN A 206 -17.67 18.27 -3.54
C GLN A 206 -16.17 18.10 -3.89
N ASP A 207 -15.49 17.17 -3.22
CA ASP A 207 -14.06 16.93 -3.37
C ASP A 207 -13.73 15.84 -4.43
N PHE A 208 -14.74 15.39 -5.18
CA PHE A 208 -14.55 14.31 -6.17
C PHE A 208 -13.41 14.59 -7.14
N ILE A 209 -12.52 13.60 -7.30
CA ILE A 209 -11.43 13.64 -8.27
C ILE A 209 -11.69 12.55 -9.32
N PRO A 210 -11.76 12.89 -10.63
CA PRO A 210 -11.87 11.89 -11.70
C PRO A 210 -10.70 10.89 -11.66
N VAL A 211 -10.96 9.62 -11.96
CA VAL A 211 -9.97 8.54 -11.92
C VAL A 211 -8.67 8.88 -12.65
N LYS A 212 -8.76 9.55 -13.82
CA LYS A 212 -7.60 9.97 -14.63
C LYS A 212 -6.68 10.95 -13.89
N ASP A 213 -7.19 11.66 -12.89
CA ASP A 213 -6.47 12.71 -12.14
C ASP A 213 -6.03 12.22 -10.74
N ARG A 214 -6.41 10.99 -10.33
CA ARG A 214 -5.96 10.37 -9.08
C ARG A 214 -4.54 9.86 -9.21
N VAL A 215 -3.55 10.70 -8.89
CA VAL A 215 -2.14 10.33 -8.89
C VAL A 215 -1.54 10.52 -7.50
N ALA A 216 -0.87 9.48 -7.01
CA ALA A 216 -0.10 9.49 -5.77
C ALA A 216 1.39 9.24 -6.06
N VAL A 217 2.27 9.98 -5.40
CA VAL A 217 3.72 9.83 -5.52
C VAL A 217 4.34 9.49 -4.17
N PHE A 218 5.25 8.55 -4.19
CA PHE A 218 5.96 8.05 -3.01
C PHE A 218 7.46 8.21 -3.19
N ASP A 219 8.14 8.72 -2.17
CA ASP A 219 9.56 8.43 -2.03
C ASP A 219 9.77 6.94 -1.73
N PHE A 220 10.98 6.44 -1.87
CA PHE A 220 11.29 5.03 -1.66
C PHE A 220 11.97 4.77 -0.32
N ASP A 221 13.20 5.26 -0.14
CA ASP A 221 14.02 5.00 1.03
C ASP A 221 13.52 5.79 2.25
N GLY A 222 13.14 5.08 3.32
CA GLY A 222 12.52 5.68 4.50
C GLY A 222 11.02 5.99 4.34
N THR A 223 10.42 5.64 3.21
CA THR A 223 8.98 5.82 2.93
C THR A 223 8.28 4.50 2.61
N LEU A 224 8.78 3.74 1.65
CA LEU A 224 8.29 2.40 1.30
C LEU A 224 9.23 1.30 1.76
N PHE A 225 10.51 1.63 1.93
CA PHE A 225 11.62 0.72 2.16
C PHE A 225 12.55 1.26 3.23
N CYS A 226 13.23 0.38 3.98
CA CYS A 226 14.18 0.76 5.02
C CYS A 226 15.22 1.78 4.51
N GLU A 227 15.36 2.88 5.24
CA GLU A 227 16.31 3.93 4.85
C GLU A 227 17.75 3.50 5.09
N THR A 228 18.02 2.90 6.25
CA THR A 228 19.39 2.70 6.72
C THR A 228 19.63 1.34 7.39
N ASP A 229 20.51 0.48 6.75
CA ASP A 229 21.03 -0.71 7.42
C ASP A 229 22.40 -1.17 6.87
N PRO A 230 23.52 -0.63 7.33
CA PRO A 230 23.71 0.57 8.15
C PRO A 230 23.58 1.89 7.37
N ASN A 231 23.35 1.83 6.05
CA ASN A 231 23.16 2.96 5.14
C ASN A 231 22.12 2.57 4.07
N TYR A 232 21.82 3.49 3.16
CA TYR A 232 20.93 3.22 2.02
C TYR A 232 21.35 1.97 1.24
N PHE A 233 20.38 1.26 0.70
CA PHE A 233 20.62 0.05 -0.09
C PHE A 233 21.63 0.33 -1.23
N ASP A 234 21.46 1.41 -1.98
CA ASP A 234 22.30 1.78 -3.11
C ASP A 234 23.73 2.16 -2.69
N TYR A 235 23.91 2.77 -1.51
CA TYR A 235 25.24 3.02 -0.92
C TYR A 235 25.94 1.71 -0.56
N MET A 236 25.21 0.77 0.02
CA MET A 236 25.76 -0.54 0.36
C MET A 236 26.04 -1.38 -0.88
N LEU A 237 25.23 -1.25 -1.93
CA LEU A 237 25.45 -1.92 -3.23
C LEU A 237 26.74 -1.42 -3.88
N LEU A 238 26.94 -0.09 -3.95
CA LEU A 238 28.16 0.51 -4.49
C LEU A 238 29.40 0.09 -3.68
N LYS A 239 29.33 0.18 -2.34
CA LYS A 239 30.42 -0.27 -1.46
C LYS A 239 30.79 -1.71 -1.76
N HIS A 240 29.80 -2.59 -1.85
CA HIS A 240 30.02 -4.01 -2.15
C HIS A 240 30.66 -4.18 -3.54
N ARG A 241 30.15 -3.51 -4.57
CA ARG A 241 30.68 -3.57 -5.93
C ARG A 241 32.16 -3.18 -6.00
N VAL A 242 32.51 -2.07 -5.36
CA VAL A 242 33.83 -1.44 -5.49
C VAL A 242 34.87 -2.03 -4.55
N LEU A 243 34.48 -2.45 -3.34
CA LEU A 243 35.44 -2.89 -2.32
C LEU A 243 35.45 -4.40 -2.09
N ASP A 244 34.31 -5.07 -2.28
CA ASP A 244 34.12 -6.45 -1.82
C ASP A 244 33.94 -7.44 -3.01
N ASP A 245 33.41 -7.00 -4.17
CA ASP A 245 33.12 -7.85 -5.32
C ASP A 245 34.43 -8.32 -6.00
N PRO A 246 34.79 -9.62 -5.98
CA PRO A 246 36.02 -10.11 -6.58
C PRO A 246 36.10 -9.93 -8.09
N ASP A 247 34.94 -9.78 -8.77
CA ASP A 247 34.91 -9.62 -10.23
C ASP A 247 35.14 -8.16 -10.68
N TYR A 248 35.06 -7.21 -9.73
CA TYR A 248 35.15 -5.78 -10.07
C TYR A 248 36.15 -4.97 -9.23
N ARG A 249 36.34 -5.27 -7.96
CA ARG A 249 37.16 -4.46 -7.02
C ARG A 249 38.56 -4.08 -7.55
N ASP A 250 39.18 -4.98 -8.31
CA ASP A 250 40.52 -4.75 -8.87
C ASP A 250 40.49 -3.85 -10.12
N LYS A 251 39.30 -3.69 -10.75
CA LYS A 251 39.04 -2.83 -11.91
C LYS A 251 38.51 -1.44 -11.54
N ALA A 252 38.05 -1.27 -10.29
CA ALA A 252 37.45 -0.04 -9.83
C ALA A 252 38.41 1.15 -9.99
N SER A 253 37.91 2.27 -10.45
CA SER A 253 38.68 3.52 -10.58
C SER A 253 39.05 4.11 -9.21
N GLU A 254 40.00 5.02 -9.19
CA GLU A 254 40.39 5.75 -7.97
C GLU A 254 39.20 6.55 -7.41
N PHE A 255 38.40 7.20 -8.28
CA PHE A 255 37.19 7.93 -7.89
C PHE A 255 36.16 7.02 -7.22
N GLU A 256 35.86 5.88 -7.80
CA GLU A 256 34.90 4.92 -7.23
C GLU A 256 35.35 4.41 -5.85
N ARG A 257 36.66 4.11 -5.71
CA ARG A 257 37.25 3.70 -4.44
C ARG A 257 37.19 4.80 -3.38
N GLU A 258 37.45 6.06 -3.78
CA GLU A 258 37.33 7.20 -2.87
C GLU A 258 35.88 7.32 -2.35
N VAL A 259 34.88 7.27 -3.24
CA VAL A 259 33.48 7.34 -2.87
C VAL A 259 33.07 6.17 -1.96
N ALA A 260 33.43 4.94 -2.33
CA ALA A 260 33.11 3.75 -1.53
C ALA A 260 33.79 3.78 -0.14
N ASN A 261 35.01 4.34 -0.04
CA ASN A 261 35.70 4.52 1.25
C ASN A 261 35.04 5.61 2.12
N LYS A 262 34.53 6.70 1.51
CA LYS A 262 33.72 7.71 2.25
C LYS A 262 32.45 7.09 2.80
N ILE A 263 31.77 6.23 2.04
CA ILE A 263 30.60 5.48 2.51
C ILE A 263 30.98 4.57 3.69
N ARG A 264 32.08 3.85 3.59
CA ARG A 264 32.58 3.00 4.69
C ARG A 264 32.87 3.83 5.95
N GLU A 265 33.59 4.94 5.82
CA GLU A 265 33.90 5.84 6.96
C GLU A 265 32.61 6.42 7.55
N GLN A 266 31.64 6.81 6.74
CA GLN A 266 30.32 7.27 7.21
C GLN A 266 29.61 6.18 8.03
N ASN A 267 29.63 4.92 7.59
CA ASN A 267 28.99 3.81 8.30
C ASN A 267 29.67 3.50 9.63
N GLU A 268 31.00 3.64 9.70
CA GLU A 268 31.79 3.32 10.90
C GLU A 268 31.80 4.44 11.92
N THR A 269 31.74 5.70 11.47
CA THR A 269 31.99 6.87 12.34
C THR A 269 30.82 7.84 12.44
N GLY A 270 29.83 7.73 11.58
CA GLY A 270 28.72 8.71 11.44
C GLY A 270 29.14 10.02 10.76
N LYS A 271 30.38 10.13 10.22
CA LYS A 271 30.89 11.34 9.59
C LYS A 271 30.12 11.63 8.26
N SER A 272 29.69 12.86 8.11
CA SER A 272 29.04 13.32 6.88
C SER A 272 30.06 13.92 5.89
N PHE A 273 29.86 13.70 4.61
CA PHE A 273 30.67 14.25 3.53
C PHE A 273 29.80 15.10 2.60
N SER A 274 30.19 16.35 2.37
CA SER A 274 29.47 17.24 1.46
C SER A 274 29.59 16.75 0.00
N GLY A 275 28.48 16.74 -0.72
CA GLY A 275 28.44 16.32 -2.13
C GLY A 275 28.43 14.80 -2.35
N LEU A 276 28.47 14.01 -1.28
CA LEU A 276 28.53 12.55 -1.38
C LEU A 276 27.34 11.99 -2.18
N GLU A 277 26.13 12.58 -2.09
CA GLU A 277 24.96 12.11 -2.83
C GLU A 277 25.17 12.16 -4.35
N VAL A 278 25.83 13.21 -4.84
CA VAL A 278 26.12 13.37 -6.30
C VAL A 278 27.30 12.47 -6.71
N ASP A 279 28.35 12.45 -5.90
CA ASP A 279 29.51 11.59 -6.18
C ASP A 279 29.13 10.11 -6.15
N HIS A 280 28.24 9.71 -5.21
CA HIS A 280 27.65 8.37 -5.19
C HIS A 280 26.91 8.04 -6.49
N GLY A 281 26.02 8.92 -6.96
CA GLY A 281 25.31 8.69 -8.22
C GLY A 281 26.26 8.53 -9.43
N LYS A 282 27.34 9.34 -9.50
CA LYS A 282 28.37 9.20 -10.53
C LYS A 282 29.14 7.87 -10.42
N ALA A 283 29.48 7.46 -9.19
CA ALA A 283 30.18 6.21 -8.95
C ALA A 283 29.31 4.98 -9.23
N VAL A 284 28.00 5.03 -8.94
CA VAL A 284 27.04 3.99 -9.35
C VAL A 284 27.04 3.89 -10.87
N ALA A 285 26.79 4.99 -11.58
CA ALA A 285 26.76 4.98 -13.03
C ALA A 285 28.03 4.38 -13.64
N SER A 286 29.22 4.79 -13.18
CA SER A 286 30.48 4.30 -13.73
C SER A 286 30.80 2.85 -13.37
N SER A 287 30.52 2.42 -12.12
CA SER A 287 30.91 1.10 -11.63
C SER A 287 30.08 -0.07 -12.22
N PHE A 288 28.90 0.24 -12.75
CA PHE A 288 28.03 -0.72 -13.42
C PHE A 288 27.97 -0.51 -14.94
N ALA A 289 28.77 0.45 -15.48
CA ALA A 289 28.83 0.73 -16.91
C ALA A 289 29.15 -0.53 -17.74
N GLY A 290 28.43 -0.68 -18.84
CA GLY A 290 28.57 -1.80 -19.76
C GLY A 290 27.76 -3.05 -19.43
N MET A 291 27.18 -3.17 -18.24
CA MET A 291 26.19 -4.21 -17.95
C MET A 291 24.92 -3.96 -18.76
N THR A 292 24.35 -5.02 -19.34
CA THR A 292 22.97 -4.96 -19.83
C THR A 292 22.01 -4.72 -18.68
N ILE A 293 20.82 -4.21 -18.97
CA ILE A 293 19.79 -4.00 -17.92
C ILE A 293 19.46 -5.30 -17.18
N ASN A 294 19.46 -6.43 -17.88
CA ASN A 294 19.22 -7.74 -17.26
C ASN A 294 20.38 -8.18 -16.35
N GLU A 295 21.63 -8.06 -16.80
CA GLU A 295 22.81 -8.37 -15.97
C GLU A 295 22.85 -7.50 -14.70
N PHE A 296 22.50 -6.22 -14.82
CA PHE A 296 22.42 -5.32 -13.68
C PHE A 296 21.30 -5.74 -12.73
N ASN A 297 20.10 -6.06 -13.25
CA ASN A 297 19.02 -6.58 -12.44
C ASN A 297 19.43 -7.86 -11.68
N ASP A 298 20.08 -8.82 -12.38
CA ASP A 298 20.57 -10.04 -11.77
C ASP A 298 21.59 -9.78 -10.64
N TYR A 299 22.43 -8.74 -10.81
CA TYR A 299 23.37 -8.30 -9.79
C TYR A 299 22.63 -7.78 -8.54
N VAL A 300 21.62 -6.93 -8.73
CA VAL A 300 20.76 -6.44 -7.65
C VAL A 300 20.03 -7.60 -6.96
N GLN A 301 19.48 -8.56 -7.75
CA GLN A 301 18.80 -9.75 -7.19
C GLN A 301 19.74 -10.57 -6.30
N LYS A 302 21.00 -10.76 -6.66
CA LYS A 302 21.99 -11.45 -5.82
C LYS A 302 22.27 -10.67 -4.52
N PHE A 303 22.44 -9.35 -4.62
CA PHE A 303 22.69 -8.50 -3.45
C PHE A 303 21.52 -8.46 -2.49
N LYS A 304 20.30 -8.49 -2.97
CA LYS A 304 19.06 -8.59 -2.16
C LYS A 304 19.05 -9.79 -1.21
N GLN A 305 19.76 -10.89 -1.54
CA GLN A 305 19.74 -12.13 -0.75
C GLN A 305 20.67 -12.06 0.49
N GLN A 306 21.46 -11.02 0.64
CA GLN A 306 22.29 -10.85 1.82
C GLN A 306 21.45 -10.55 3.06
N ASP A 307 21.84 -11.13 4.21
CA ASP A 307 21.21 -10.83 5.49
C ASP A 307 21.49 -9.39 5.93
N LEU A 308 20.52 -8.78 6.62
CA LEU A 308 20.70 -7.47 7.19
C LEU A 308 21.50 -7.51 8.49
N PRO A 309 22.49 -6.59 8.71
CA PRO A 309 23.26 -6.54 9.93
C PRO A 309 22.42 -6.28 11.18
N SER A 310 21.43 -5.40 11.11
CA SER A 310 20.65 -4.92 12.25
C SER A 310 19.43 -5.76 12.58
N TYR A 311 19.08 -6.74 11.76
CA TYR A 311 17.84 -7.52 11.91
C TYR A 311 18.08 -9.03 11.89
N ASN A 312 17.22 -9.77 12.60
CA ASN A 312 17.05 -11.21 12.47
C ASN A 312 15.85 -11.49 11.57
N GLY A 313 15.93 -12.53 10.74
CA GLY A 313 14.81 -12.99 9.91
C GLY A 313 14.47 -12.10 8.71
N MET A 314 15.40 -11.20 8.29
CA MET A 314 15.16 -10.30 7.16
C MET A 314 16.39 -10.17 6.28
N LYS A 315 16.19 -10.22 4.97
CA LYS A 315 17.20 -9.96 3.94
C LYS A 315 17.09 -8.53 3.40
N ARG A 316 18.17 -8.07 2.75
CA ARG A 316 18.24 -6.71 2.18
C ARG A 316 17.11 -6.38 1.20
N GLY A 317 16.59 -7.36 0.47
CA GLY A 317 15.49 -7.17 -0.48
C GLY A 317 14.09 -7.20 0.15
N GLU A 318 13.97 -7.48 1.45
CA GLU A 318 12.69 -7.69 2.15
C GLU A 318 12.29 -6.50 3.05
N CYS A 319 13.08 -5.44 3.04
CA CYS A 319 12.97 -4.32 3.98
C CYS A 319 11.82 -3.35 3.70
N PHE A 320 10.72 -3.81 3.14
CA PHE A 320 9.55 -2.97 2.88
C PHE A 320 8.78 -2.66 4.17
N TYR A 321 8.39 -1.42 4.36
CA TYR A 321 7.47 -1.00 5.42
C TYR A 321 6.07 -1.50 5.07
N ARG A 322 5.66 -2.59 5.68
CA ARG A 322 4.38 -3.26 5.39
C ARG A 322 3.15 -2.37 5.54
N PRO A 323 3.06 -1.46 6.55
CA PRO A 323 1.97 -0.49 6.61
C PRO A 323 1.89 0.41 5.38
N MET A 324 3.02 0.76 4.77
CA MET A 324 3.04 1.58 3.57
C MET A 324 2.70 0.80 2.30
N LEU A 325 3.00 -0.50 2.25
CA LEU A 325 2.52 -1.38 1.19
C LEU A 325 0.99 -1.46 1.20
N GLN A 326 0.37 -1.48 2.39
CA GLN A 326 -1.09 -1.40 2.52
C GLN A 326 -1.65 -0.08 1.97
N VAL A 327 -0.95 1.04 2.16
CA VAL A 327 -1.34 2.33 1.58
C VAL A 327 -1.31 2.28 0.05
N VAL A 328 -0.26 1.70 -0.54
CA VAL A 328 -0.17 1.54 -2.01
C VAL A 328 -1.33 0.70 -2.53
N ASP A 329 -1.64 -0.41 -1.88
CA ASP A 329 -2.77 -1.26 -2.27
C ASP A 329 -4.12 -0.57 -2.13
N TYR A 330 -4.33 0.09 -0.99
CA TYR A 330 -5.55 0.82 -0.71
C TYR A 330 -5.81 1.90 -1.77
N LEU A 331 -4.78 2.68 -2.11
CA LEU A 331 -4.87 3.69 -3.15
C LEU A 331 -5.11 3.06 -4.53
N THR A 332 -4.42 1.96 -4.86
CA THR A 332 -4.59 1.26 -6.13
C THR A 332 -6.01 0.70 -6.29
N ARG A 333 -6.58 0.11 -5.23
CA ARG A 333 -7.98 -0.37 -5.21
C ARG A 333 -8.99 0.78 -5.39
N ASN A 334 -8.63 1.99 -4.98
CA ASN A 334 -9.40 3.22 -5.19
C ASN A 334 -9.03 3.96 -6.49
N TYR A 335 -8.40 3.24 -7.43
CA TYR A 335 -8.03 3.73 -8.77
C TYR A 335 -7.03 4.89 -8.80
N PHE A 336 -6.19 5.03 -7.79
CA PHE A 336 -5.04 5.92 -7.88
C PHE A 336 -3.93 5.27 -8.71
N ARG A 337 -3.32 6.06 -9.58
CA ARG A 337 -2.04 5.69 -10.21
C ARG A 337 -0.92 6.04 -9.24
N VAL A 338 -0.21 5.03 -8.77
CA VAL A 338 0.88 5.18 -7.80
C VAL A 338 2.21 5.22 -8.53
N TYR A 339 3.06 6.19 -8.21
CA TYR A 339 4.41 6.30 -8.71
C TYR A 339 5.41 6.36 -7.57
N VAL A 340 6.54 5.67 -7.73
CA VAL A 340 7.73 5.86 -6.90
C VAL A 340 8.59 6.96 -7.53
N VAL A 341 9.01 7.94 -6.71
CA VAL A 341 9.85 9.07 -7.12
C VAL A 341 11.03 9.15 -6.16
N SER A 342 12.06 8.34 -6.41
CA SER A 342 13.17 8.06 -5.50
C SER A 342 14.41 8.90 -5.78
N GLY A 343 15.18 9.18 -4.72
CA GLY A 343 16.56 9.68 -4.82
C GLY A 343 17.58 8.60 -5.20
N THR A 344 17.24 7.33 -5.02
CA THR A 344 18.03 6.17 -5.47
C THR A 344 17.92 6.01 -6.99
N ASP A 345 18.93 5.42 -7.61
CA ASP A 345 18.92 5.13 -9.05
C ASP A 345 17.72 4.27 -9.46
N ARG A 346 17.07 4.61 -10.60
CA ARG A 346 15.83 3.95 -11.04
C ARG A 346 16.01 2.46 -11.33
N PHE A 347 17.16 2.04 -11.84
CA PHE A 347 17.41 0.62 -12.13
C PHE A 347 17.66 -0.18 -10.85
N ILE A 348 18.28 0.44 -9.81
CA ILE A 348 18.41 -0.15 -8.49
C ILE A 348 17.02 -0.33 -7.87
N VAL A 349 16.17 0.70 -7.87
CA VAL A 349 14.81 0.61 -7.30
C VAL A 349 13.98 -0.43 -8.05
N ARG A 350 14.04 -0.47 -9.39
CA ARG A 350 13.38 -1.51 -10.20
C ARG A 350 13.87 -2.91 -9.84
N GLY A 351 15.19 -3.08 -9.64
CA GLY A 351 15.77 -4.34 -9.18
C GLY A 351 15.31 -4.74 -7.78
N ILE A 352 15.18 -3.80 -6.84
CA ILE A 352 14.66 -4.10 -5.50
C ILE A 352 13.19 -4.53 -5.57
N ILE A 353 12.37 -3.81 -6.34
CA ILE A 353 10.92 -4.05 -6.46
C ILE A 353 10.62 -5.34 -7.25
N HIS A 354 11.49 -5.73 -8.18
CA HIS A 354 11.31 -6.95 -8.96
C HIS A 354 11.13 -8.18 -8.05
N ASP A 355 10.05 -8.92 -8.27
CA ASP A 355 9.65 -10.09 -7.46
C ASP A 355 9.49 -9.77 -5.95
N SER A 356 9.12 -8.54 -5.61
CA SER A 356 8.83 -8.12 -4.24
C SER A 356 7.33 -8.05 -3.95
N MET A 357 7.01 -7.78 -2.68
CA MET A 357 5.63 -7.54 -2.25
C MET A 357 5.02 -6.26 -2.86
N LEU A 358 5.85 -5.29 -3.29
CA LEU A 358 5.40 -4.06 -3.95
C LEU A 358 5.20 -4.33 -5.45
N ASN A 359 3.98 -4.63 -5.85
CA ASN A 359 3.64 -4.96 -7.23
C ASN A 359 3.37 -3.68 -8.05
N LEU A 360 4.42 -2.96 -8.44
CA LEU A 360 4.33 -1.80 -9.32
C LEU A 360 5.08 -2.07 -10.65
N PRO A 361 4.52 -1.66 -11.80
CA PRO A 361 5.22 -1.78 -13.08
C PRO A 361 6.43 -0.82 -13.13
N ASN A 362 7.48 -1.23 -13.84
CA ASN A 362 8.70 -0.44 -14.00
C ASN A 362 8.45 0.98 -14.57
N SER A 363 7.38 1.19 -15.33
CA SER A 363 6.97 2.49 -15.84
C SER A 363 6.49 3.47 -14.77
N GLN A 364 6.15 2.97 -13.58
CA GLN A 364 5.76 3.78 -12.42
C GLN A 364 6.92 4.02 -11.44
N ILE A 365 8.16 3.63 -11.81
CA ILE A 365 9.35 3.79 -10.97
C ILE A 365 10.29 4.80 -11.61
N ILE A 366 10.38 5.96 -10.98
CA ILE A 366 11.21 7.11 -11.35
C ILE A 366 12.29 7.26 -10.28
N GLY A 367 13.54 7.44 -10.69
CA GLY A 367 14.68 7.59 -9.77
C GLY A 367 15.70 8.59 -10.26
N SER A 368 16.84 8.63 -9.59
CA SER A 368 18.08 9.19 -10.19
C SER A 368 18.39 8.43 -11.45
N ASP A 369 19.13 9.04 -12.36
CA ASP A 369 19.22 8.53 -13.72
C ASP A 369 20.64 8.56 -14.27
N GLU A 370 20.91 7.62 -15.15
CA GLU A 370 22.12 7.48 -15.91
C GLU A 370 21.84 7.19 -17.40
N THR A 371 22.85 7.32 -18.23
CA THR A 371 22.70 7.04 -19.67
C THR A 371 22.48 5.55 -19.94
N VAL A 372 21.64 5.27 -20.93
CA VAL A 372 21.46 3.94 -21.49
C VAL A 372 21.90 3.98 -22.95
N VAL A 373 22.70 3.01 -23.38
CA VAL A 373 23.25 2.90 -24.74
C VAL A 373 23.00 1.51 -25.31
N ALA A 374 23.09 1.35 -26.63
CA ALA A 374 23.04 0.02 -27.25
C ALA A 374 24.38 -0.71 -27.10
N SER A 375 24.34 -2.04 -26.98
CA SER A 375 25.55 -2.86 -26.77
C SER A 375 26.58 -2.72 -27.90
N GLY A 376 26.15 -2.49 -29.14
CA GLY A 376 27.00 -2.28 -30.31
C GLY A 376 27.35 -0.82 -30.61
N GLN A 377 26.80 0.14 -29.83
CA GLN A 377 26.92 1.57 -30.14
C GLN A 377 28.37 2.11 -30.05
N GLY A 378 29.18 1.60 -29.12
CA GLY A 378 30.55 2.09 -28.91
C GLY A 378 30.58 3.58 -28.57
N SER A 379 31.38 4.36 -29.31
CA SER A 379 31.49 5.81 -29.16
C SER A 379 30.60 6.60 -30.13
N THR A 380 29.76 5.92 -30.92
CA THR A 380 28.84 6.58 -31.87
C THR A 380 27.77 7.35 -31.12
N ASP A 381 27.49 8.57 -31.52
CA ASP A 381 26.40 9.36 -30.92
C ASP A 381 25.05 8.68 -31.15
N GLY A 382 24.14 8.75 -30.17
CA GLY A 382 22.83 8.15 -30.27
C GLY A 382 21.95 8.70 -31.39
N LEU A 383 22.22 9.92 -31.87
CA LEU A 383 21.54 10.49 -33.05
C LEU A 383 21.96 9.84 -34.36
N GLU A 384 23.13 9.22 -34.37
CA GLU A 384 23.73 8.61 -35.59
C GLU A 384 23.72 7.08 -35.52
N TYR A 385 23.37 6.50 -34.33
CA TYR A 385 23.36 5.06 -34.15
C TYR A 385 21.99 4.47 -34.37
N PHE A 386 21.88 3.49 -35.25
CA PHE A 386 20.66 2.72 -35.48
C PHE A 386 20.74 1.41 -34.69
N TYR A 387 19.75 1.16 -33.80
CA TYR A 387 19.67 -0.02 -32.97
C TYR A 387 19.59 -1.30 -33.80
N GLY A 388 20.60 -2.16 -33.69
CA GLY A 388 20.77 -3.35 -34.51
C GLY A 388 20.01 -4.55 -33.94
N GLU A 389 19.84 -5.57 -34.78
CA GLU A 389 19.09 -6.81 -34.42
C GLU A 389 19.65 -7.55 -33.18
N LYS A 390 20.96 -7.44 -32.95
CA LYS A 390 21.66 -8.11 -31.84
C LYS A 390 21.94 -7.19 -30.65
N ASP A 391 21.52 -5.93 -30.76
CA ASP A 391 21.74 -4.98 -29.67
C ASP A 391 20.87 -5.30 -28.45
N GLN A 392 21.44 -4.96 -27.29
CA GLN A 392 20.76 -4.95 -26.01
C GLN A 392 20.98 -3.58 -25.35
N PRO A 393 19.99 -3.02 -24.64
CA PRO A 393 20.20 -1.82 -23.85
C PRO A 393 21.12 -2.15 -22.67
N LYS A 394 22.13 -1.29 -22.46
CA LYS A 394 23.07 -1.40 -21.34
C LYS A 394 23.33 -0.06 -20.69
N LEU A 395 23.80 -0.09 -19.45
CA LEU A 395 24.19 1.11 -18.69
C LEU A 395 25.38 1.77 -19.37
N GLY A 396 25.23 3.07 -19.67
CA GLY A 396 26.22 3.83 -20.43
C GLY A 396 27.33 4.43 -19.58
N GLY A 397 27.16 4.46 -18.26
CA GLY A 397 28.17 4.91 -17.30
C GLY A 397 28.24 6.42 -17.06
N THR A 398 27.34 7.21 -17.65
CA THR A 398 27.29 8.65 -17.43
C THR A 398 26.09 9.02 -16.58
N PHE A 399 26.33 9.59 -15.41
CA PHE A 399 25.31 10.11 -14.52
C PHE A 399 24.59 11.31 -15.14
N ILE A 400 23.25 11.33 -15.03
CA ILE A 400 22.41 12.39 -15.61
C ILE A 400 21.90 13.32 -14.49
N ILE A 401 21.22 12.77 -13.47
CA ILE A 401 20.55 13.58 -12.45
C ILE A 401 20.44 12.84 -11.13
N LYS A 402 20.67 13.55 -10.01
CA LYS A 402 20.25 13.12 -8.68
C LYS A 402 18.83 13.62 -8.41
N ASN A 403 17.90 12.70 -8.26
CA ASN A 403 16.47 13.00 -8.15
C ASN A 403 16.06 13.35 -6.72
N LEU A 404 16.54 14.51 -6.24
CA LEU A 404 16.25 15.05 -4.90
C LEU A 404 15.71 16.46 -4.99
N LYS A 405 14.93 16.89 -4.01
CA LYS A 405 14.40 18.26 -3.87
C LYS A 405 13.62 18.70 -5.12
N MET A 406 14.01 19.83 -5.75
CA MET A 406 13.33 20.34 -6.95
C MET A 406 13.43 19.39 -8.15
N ASN A 407 14.45 18.55 -8.22
CA ASN A 407 14.57 17.56 -9.27
C ASN A 407 13.43 16.53 -9.23
N LYS A 408 12.91 16.15 -8.03
CA LYS A 408 11.70 15.32 -7.94
C LYS A 408 10.50 15.96 -8.63
N VAL A 409 10.30 17.27 -8.44
CA VAL A 409 9.24 18.01 -9.15
C VAL A 409 9.48 18.02 -10.66
N SER A 410 10.73 18.25 -11.08
CA SER A 410 11.10 18.26 -12.50
C SER A 410 10.78 16.95 -13.21
N VAL A 411 11.10 15.80 -12.59
CA VAL A 411 10.82 14.50 -13.20
C VAL A 411 9.33 14.16 -13.15
N ILE A 412 8.59 14.54 -12.09
CA ILE A 412 7.14 14.39 -12.05
C ILE A 412 6.48 15.10 -13.23
N VAL A 413 6.85 16.37 -13.47
CA VAL A 413 6.32 17.14 -14.60
C VAL A 413 6.67 16.50 -15.96
N LYS A 414 7.88 15.96 -16.10
CA LYS A 414 8.36 15.38 -17.37
C LYS A 414 7.82 13.98 -17.65
N GLU A 415 7.76 13.12 -16.61
CA GLU A 415 7.47 11.69 -16.81
C GLU A 415 6.02 11.35 -16.50
N ILE A 416 5.38 12.03 -15.52
CA ILE A 416 3.96 11.83 -15.17
C ILE A 416 3.06 12.79 -15.96
N GLY A 417 3.52 14.03 -16.18
CA GLY A 417 2.82 15.02 -16.99
C GLY A 417 1.65 15.72 -16.31
N GLN A 418 1.42 15.47 -15.00
CA GLN A 418 0.37 16.10 -14.21
C GLN A 418 0.82 16.29 -12.77
N GLN A 419 0.14 17.22 -12.05
CA GLN A 419 0.35 17.46 -10.62
C GLN A 419 -0.35 16.35 -9.83
N PRO A 420 0.37 15.57 -8.98
CA PRO A 420 -0.24 14.56 -8.14
C PRO A 420 -1.11 15.18 -7.04
N VAL A 421 -2.06 14.42 -6.51
CA VAL A 421 -2.94 14.85 -5.43
C VAL A 421 -2.54 14.31 -4.07
N LEU A 422 -1.68 13.29 -4.03
CA LEU A 422 -1.10 12.74 -2.80
C LEU A 422 0.42 12.60 -2.94
N SER A 423 1.15 12.90 -1.86
CA SER A 423 2.57 12.59 -1.74
C SER A 423 2.91 11.96 -0.40
N PHE A 424 3.87 11.05 -0.42
CA PHE A 424 4.44 10.39 0.76
C PHE A 424 5.97 10.51 0.70
N GLY A 425 6.57 10.93 1.81
CA GLY A 425 8.02 11.11 1.93
C GLY A 425 8.47 11.02 3.38
N ASN A 426 9.77 11.16 3.65
CA ASN A 426 10.33 11.07 5.01
C ASN A 426 11.40 12.12 5.31
N SER A 427 11.84 12.87 4.30
CA SER A 427 13.00 13.75 4.42
C SER A 427 12.79 15.12 3.79
N THR A 428 13.71 16.05 4.09
CA THR A 428 13.73 17.36 3.41
C THR A 428 14.03 17.24 1.90
N GLY A 429 14.53 16.09 1.46
CA GLY A 429 14.68 15.75 0.05
C GLY A 429 13.35 15.69 -0.70
N ASP A 430 12.27 15.36 0.02
CA ASP A 430 10.90 15.22 -0.48
C ASP A 430 10.08 16.49 -0.34
N GLY A 431 10.58 17.47 0.43
CA GLY A 431 9.86 18.69 0.73
C GLY A 431 9.38 19.46 -0.50
N SER A 432 10.13 19.47 -1.60
CA SER A 432 9.70 20.09 -2.85
C SER A 432 8.56 19.32 -3.52
N MET A 433 8.60 17.99 -3.47
CA MET A 433 7.53 17.12 -3.97
C MET A 433 6.24 17.34 -3.17
N ALA A 434 6.32 17.31 -1.84
CA ALA A 434 5.19 17.58 -0.94
C ALA A 434 4.59 18.97 -1.17
N ALA A 435 5.45 20.01 -1.31
CA ALA A 435 5.01 21.36 -1.60
C ALA A 435 4.38 21.49 -2.99
N PHE A 436 4.91 20.82 -4.00
CA PHE A 436 4.33 20.79 -5.33
C PHE A 436 2.93 20.17 -5.32
N VAL A 437 2.76 19.05 -4.63
CA VAL A 437 1.46 18.38 -4.51
C VAL A 437 0.43 19.25 -3.80
N THR A 438 0.81 19.95 -2.71
CA THR A 438 -0.15 20.65 -1.84
C THR A 438 -0.39 22.12 -2.19
N ARG A 439 0.41 22.73 -3.09
CA ARG A 439 0.28 24.16 -3.41
C ARG A 439 -0.28 24.36 -4.79
N GLY A 440 -1.34 25.20 -4.85
CA GLY A 440 -1.98 25.57 -6.13
C GLY A 440 -2.57 24.37 -6.88
N ASN A 441 -2.86 23.28 -6.18
CA ASN A 441 -3.52 22.13 -6.77
C ASN A 441 -5.01 22.44 -6.99
N PRO A 442 -5.58 22.15 -8.17
CA PRO A 442 -7.00 22.38 -8.43
C PRO A 442 -7.91 21.42 -7.63
N TYR A 443 -7.35 20.32 -7.11
CA TYR A 443 -8.05 19.33 -6.31
C TYR A 443 -7.64 19.40 -4.84
N ARG A 444 -8.46 18.83 -3.96
CA ARG A 444 -8.05 18.53 -2.60
C ARG A 444 -6.81 17.63 -2.65
N SER A 445 -5.75 18.04 -1.94
CA SER A 445 -4.46 17.34 -1.99
C SER A 445 -3.81 17.29 -0.61
N MET A 446 -3.03 16.25 -0.35
CA MET A 446 -2.36 16.04 0.93
C MET A 446 -0.93 15.52 0.76
N ALA A 447 -0.10 15.83 1.74
CA ALA A 447 1.24 15.27 1.88
C ALA A 447 1.40 14.61 3.25
N PHE A 448 1.89 13.38 3.24
CA PHE A 448 2.19 12.57 4.42
C PHE A 448 3.70 12.42 4.55
N MET A 449 4.23 12.72 5.75
CA MET A 449 5.67 12.66 6.00
C MET A 449 5.97 11.72 7.15
N LEU A 450 6.68 10.64 6.85
CA LEU A 450 7.06 9.63 7.82
C LEU A 450 8.11 10.18 8.80
N LEU A 451 7.88 9.93 10.06
CA LEU A 451 8.81 10.23 11.14
C LEU A 451 9.63 8.97 11.43
N CYS A 452 10.97 9.09 11.38
CA CYS A 452 11.84 7.98 11.77
C CYS A 452 12.00 7.92 13.31
N ASP A 453 10.89 7.84 14.04
CA ASP A 453 10.83 7.94 15.51
C ASP A 453 10.83 6.59 16.25
N ASP A 454 10.80 5.48 15.54
CA ASP A 454 10.87 4.14 16.14
C ASP A 454 12.31 3.64 16.25
N THR A 455 12.87 3.72 17.46
CA THR A 455 14.22 3.24 17.76
C THR A 455 14.25 1.77 18.20
N VAL A 456 13.10 1.16 18.42
CA VAL A 456 12.95 -0.23 18.91
C VAL A 456 12.79 -1.22 17.76
N ARG A 457 11.89 -0.92 16.83
CA ARG A 457 11.55 -1.81 15.70
C ARG A 457 12.27 -1.40 14.40
N GLU A 458 12.79 -0.14 14.35
CA GLU A 458 13.47 0.44 13.20
C GLU A 458 14.76 1.15 13.64
N ASN A 459 15.64 1.49 12.69
CA ASN A 459 16.84 2.30 12.92
C ASN A 459 16.49 3.80 13.02
N GLY A 460 15.60 4.12 13.95
CA GLY A 460 15.05 5.45 14.12
C GLY A 460 16.07 6.49 14.57
N ASN A 461 15.73 7.78 14.36
CA ASN A 461 16.48 8.93 14.80
C ASN A 461 15.52 10.01 15.31
N GLU A 462 15.37 10.12 16.62
CA GLU A 462 14.43 11.04 17.25
C GLU A 462 14.69 12.52 16.91
N ALA A 463 15.96 12.92 16.75
CA ALA A 463 16.29 14.29 16.38
C ALA A 463 15.89 14.62 14.93
N LYS A 464 16.04 13.65 14.00
CA LYS A 464 15.57 13.77 12.62
C LYS A 464 14.02 13.81 12.59
N ALA A 465 13.37 12.93 13.36
CA ALA A 465 11.93 12.87 13.50
C ALA A 465 11.32 14.19 14.04
N ALA A 466 11.91 14.76 15.09
CA ALA A 466 11.47 16.04 15.66
C ALA A 466 11.54 17.19 14.64
N LYS A 467 12.61 17.28 13.86
CA LYS A 467 12.75 18.29 12.78
C LYS A 467 11.72 18.10 11.68
N MET A 468 11.40 16.86 11.33
CA MET A 468 10.36 16.57 10.34
C MET A 468 8.97 16.93 10.86
N LEU A 469 8.67 16.65 12.13
CA LEU A 469 7.41 17.04 12.78
C LEU A 469 7.23 18.58 12.81
N GLU A 470 8.29 19.34 13.12
CA GLU A 470 8.29 20.79 13.04
C GLU A 470 8.00 21.26 11.61
N LEU A 471 8.63 20.66 10.61
CA LEU A 471 8.39 20.98 9.20
C LEU A 471 6.95 20.65 8.78
N CYS A 472 6.40 19.52 9.19
CA CYS A 472 5.00 19.14 8.96
C CYS A 472 4.05 20.21 9.52
N THR A 473 4.25 20.63 10.76
CA THR A 473 3.46 21.68 11.41
C THR A 473 3.52 22.99 10.62
N LYS A 474 4.72 23.41 10.20
CA LYS A 474 4.93 24.65 9.44
C LYS A 474 4.29 24.63 8.06
N GLN A 475 4.27 23.47 7.41
CA GLN A 475 3.78 23.30 6.03
C GLN A 475 2.35 22.80 5.94
N ASN A 476 1.72 22.48 7.07
CA ASN A 476 0.41 21.82 7.14
C ASN A 476 0.40 20.46 6.42
N TRP A 477 1.46 19.68 6.61
CA TRP A 477 1.55 18.29 6.14
C TRP A 477 1.20 17.33 7.29
N THR A 478 0.73 16.14 6.95
CA THR A 478 0.38 15.11 7.92
C THR A 478 1.62 14.33 8.33
N PRO A 479 2.05 14.38 9.61
CA PRO A 479 3.09 13.50 10.11
C PRO A 479 2.56 12.08 10.29
N VAL A 480 3.41 11.08 10.00
CA VAL A 480 3.13 9.65 10.24
C VAL A 480 4.21 9.12 11.19
N SER A 481 3.85 8.77 12.40
CA SER A 481 4.76 8.18 13.38
C SER A 481 4.91 6.68 13.15
N MET A 482 6.13 6.22 12.83
CA MET A 482 6.39 4.78 12.73
C MET A 482 6.16 4.07 14.07
N ARG A 483 6.48 4.74 15.19
CA ARG A 483 6.34 4.21 16.55
C ARG A 483 4.89 4.14 17.00
N ASP A 484 4.12 5.23 16.79
CA ASP A 484 2.83 5.42 17.43
C ASP A 484 1.66 5.09 16.49
N ASP A 485 1.82 5.23 15.15
CA ASP A 485 0.75 5.00 14.19
C ASP A 485 0.73 3.55 13.66
N TRP A 486 1.82 2.78 13.79
CA TRP A 486 1.92 1.45 13.21
C TRP A 486 1.91 0.33 14.26
N VAL A 487 1.17 -0.74 13.98
CA VAL A 487 1.15 -1.97 14.77
C VAL A 487 2.44 -2.77 14.54
N SER A 488 2.85 -2.91 13.30
CA SER A 488 4.05 -3.64 12.87
C SER A 488 4.76 -2.86 11.76
N ILE A 489 6.08 -3.06 11.58
CA ILE A 489 6.84 -2.46 10.47
C ILE A 489 7.16 -3.51 9.41
N TYR A 490 7.82 -4.61 9.78
CA TYR A 490 8.33 -5.65 8.88
C TYR A 490 7.63 -7.00 9.02
N GLY A 491 6.60 -7.09 9.89
CA GLY A 491 5.90 -8.33 10.24
C GLY A 491 6.47 -9.03 11.48
N SER A 492 5.71 -10.02 11.95
CA SER A 492 5.96 -10.71 13.24
C SER A 492 7.23 -11.57 13.27
N GLN A 493 7.75 -11.96 12.11
CA GLN A 493 8.94 -12.83 12.00
C GLN A 493 10.27 -12.06 12.04
N VAL A 494 10.24 -10.74 11.99
CA VAL A 494 11.42 -9.88 11.98
C VAL A 494 11.62 -9.25 13.33
N SER A 495 12.85 -9.29 13.84
CA SER A 495 13.23 -8.60 15.07
C SER A 495 14.54 -7.83 14.88
N LYS A 496 14.61 -6.62 15.43
CA LYS A 496 15.84 -5.85 15.51
C LYS A 496 16.79 -6.53 16.50
N LYS A 497 18.10 -6.56 16.16
CA LYS A 497 19.16 -7.12 17.02
C LYS A 497 19.54 -6.18 18.15
#